data_f63b03c60fb1b0142371192295cf0ab0
#
_entry.id   f63b03c60fb1b0142371192295cf0ab0
#
_cell.length_a   1.000
_cell.length_b   1.000
_cell.length_c   1.000
_cell.angle_alpha   90.00
_cell.angle_beta   90.00
_cell.angle_gamma   90.00
#
_symmetry.space_group_name_H-M   'P 1'
#
loop_
_entity.id
_entity.type
_entity.pdbx_description
1 polymer ?
#
loop_
_entity_poly.entity_id
_entity_poly.type
_entity_poly.pdbx_seq_one_letter_code
_entity_poly.pdbx_strand_id
1 'polypeptide(L)'
;VKTPASITSHVEDVVRFTLQTLHMFPDRQLLGEDVIGSEDEPGTFYSSHRILSTMTHQGDGFFGPPTGKEVHTRIIADCICRENKVIDEWMVRDQSAIVKQIGLDPKEFSLRLAEDWKNSGQPLLTADDLVNRWTGPPDSGQASGIVEKLIATYTSVWENSELRLLEQSHDRACEVHAPGANT
;
A
#
# COMPACT_ATOMS: atom_id res chain seq x y z
N VAL A 1 8.63 -3.70 -7.88
CA VAL A 1 7.55 -3.34 -6.94
C VAL A 1 8.15 -3.06 -5.58
N LYS A 2 7.82 -1.92 -5.01
CA LYS A 2 8.26 -1.47 -3.68
C LYS A 2 7.05 -1.43 -2.74
N THR A 3 7.20 -2.03 -1.58
CA THR A 3 6.19 -2.00 -0.51
C THR A 3 6.85 -1.51 0.79
N PRO A 4 6.10 -1.15 1.82
CA PRO A 4 6.69 -0.80 3.12
C PRO A 4 7.57 -1.90 3.74
N ALA A 5 7.37 -3.15 3.34
CA ALA A 5 8.08 -4.31 3.93
C ALA A 5 9.08 -4.98 2.97
N SER A 6 9.07 -4.67 1.67
CA SER A 6 9.88 -5.41 0.70
C SER A 6 10.14 -4.64 -0.60
N ILE A 7 11.19 -5.03 -1.29
CA ILE A 7 11.47 -4.63 -2.68
C ILE A 7 11.59 -5.87 -3.53
N THR A 8 10.84 -5.89 -4.63
CA THR A 8 10.86 -6.94 -5.63
C THR A 8 11.39 -6.37 -6.94
N SER A 9 12.57 -6.82 -7.36
CA SER A 9 13.30 -6.23 -8.48
C SER A 9 13.16 -7.00 -9.80
N HIS A 10 12.73 -8.27 -9.73
CA HIS A 10 12.64 -9.15 -10.90
C HIS A 10 11.19 -9.51 -11.20
N VAL A 11 10.85 -9.60 -12.50
CA VAL A 11 9.50 -9.94 -12.95
C VAL A 11 9.06 -11.33 -12.46
N GLU A 12 9.99 -12.28 -12.38
CA GLU A 12 9.74 -13.63 -11.89
C GLU A 12 9.29 -13.65 -10.43
N ASP A 13 9.85 -12.76 -9.61
CA ASP A 13 9.45 -12.61 -8.22
C ASP A 13 8.06 -11.97 -8.11
N VAL A 14 7.75 -10.97 -8.95
CA VAL A 14 6.41 -10.38 -9.01
C VAL A 14 5.38 -11.44 -9.37
N VAL A 15 5.66 -12.25 -10.39
CA VAL A 15 4.79 -13.36 -10.81
C VAL A 15 4.61 -14.36 -9.66
N ARG A 16 5.70 -14.78 -9.01
CA ARG A 16 5.66 -15.72 -7.88
C ARG A 16 4.79 -15.19 -6.73
N PHE A 17 4.96 -13.94 -6.31
CA PHE A 17 4.14 -13.34 -5.25
C PHE A 17 2.68 -13.18 -5.65
N THR A 18 2.42 -12.89 -6.92
CA THR A 18 1.06 -12.85 -7.45
C THR A 18 0.39 -14.23 -7.37
N LEU A 19 1.09 -15.28 -7.81
CA LEU A 19 0.60 -16.64 -7.73
C LEU A 19 0.38 -17.12 -6.29
N GLN A 20 1.26 -16.75 -5.36
CA GLN A 20 1.07 -17.03 -3.92
C GLN A 20 -0.19 -16.32 -3.39
N THR A 21 -0.43 -15.08 -3.80
CA THR A 21 -1.65 -14.36 -3.41
C THR A 21 -2.89 -15.04 -3.98
N LEU A 22 -2.86 -15.46 -5.24
CA LEU A 22 -3.97 -16.17 -5.88
C LEU A 22 -4.19 -17.57 -5.32
N HIS A 23 -3.15 -18.22 -4.79
CA HIS A 23 -3.31 -19.47 -4.05
C HIS A 23 -4.09 -19.27 -2.75
N MET A 24 -3.75 -18.22 -1.98
CA MET A 24 -4.47 -17.90 -0.74
C MET A 24 -5.89 -17.38 -0.99
N PHE A 25 -6.09 -16.65 -2.08
CA PHE A 25 -7.32 -15.93 -2.43
C PHE A 25 -7.66 -16.16 -3.92
N PRO A 26 -8.14 -17.36 -4.31
CA PRO A 26 -8.33 -17.72 -5.72
C PRO A 26 -9.45 -16.93 -6.42
N ASP A 27 -10.40 -16.42 -5.67
CA ASP A 27 -11.54 -15.62 -6.14
C ASP A 27 -11.28 -14.11 -6.10
N ARG A 28 -10.03 -13.69 -5.85
CA ARG A 28 -9.66 -12.28 -5.70
C ARG A 28 -10.09 -11.44 -6.88
N GLN A 29 -10.79 -10.36 -6.58
CA GLN A 29 -11.15 -9.30 -7.52
C GLN A 29 -10.42 -8.00 -7.17
N LEU A 30 -10.12 -7.21 -8.18
CA LEU A 30 -9.53 -5.88 -8.07
C LEU A 30 -10.46 -4.89 -8.75
N LEU A 31 -11.09 -4.04 -7.96
CA LEU A 31 -12.02 -3.01 -8.42
C LEU A 31 -11.35 -1.65 -8.31
N GLY A 32 -11.09 -1.01 -9.44
CA GLY A 32 -10.58 0.37 -9.45
C GLY A 32 -11.65 1.33 -8.95
N GLU A 33 -11.43 1.94 -7.79
CA GLU A 33 -12.31 2.97 -7.25
C GLU A 33 -11.96 4.34 -7.83
N ASP A 34 -10.66 4.60 -8.05
CA ASP A 34 -10.16 5.84 -8.60
C ASP A 34 -8.81 5.62 -9.29
N VAL A 35 -8.58 6.34 -10.39
CA VAL A 35 -7.31 6.31 -11.12
C VAL A 35 -6.94 7.73 -11.51
N ILE A 36 -5.80 8.19 -11.04
CA ILE A 36 -5.24 9.50 -11.36
C ILE A 36 -4.01 9.26 -12.23
N GLY A 37 -3.90 9.98 -13.34
CA GLY A 37 -2.76 9.86 -14.26
C GLY A 37 -2.22 11.22 -14.67
N SER A 38 -0.92 11.28 -14.93
CA SER A 38 -0.23 12.41 -15.52
C SER A 38 0.84 11.96 -16.51
N GLU A 39 1.21 12.84 -17.42
CA GLU A 39 2.30 12.67 -18.36
C GLU A 39 3.20 13.91 -18.25
N ASP A 40 4.38 13.75 -17.65
CA ASP A 40 5.32 14.85 -17.46
C ASP A 40 6.37 14.92 -18.60
N GLU A 41 6.71 13.76 -19.17
CA GLU A 41 7.61 13.63 -20.30
C GLU A 41 6.95 12.78 -21.38
N PRO A 42 7.12 13.09 -22.68
CA PRO A 42 6.54 12.31 -23.76
C PRO A 42 6.84 10.81 -23.62
N GLY A 43 5.79 9.98 -23.52
CA GLY A 43 5.89 8.54 -23.41
C GLY A 43 6.19 8.01 -22.00
N THR A 44 6.27 8.88 -20.99
CA THR A 44 6.36 8.48 -19.58
C THR A 44 5.11 8.90 -18.84
N PHE A 45 4.37 7.93 -18.32
CA PHE A 45 3.11 8.12 -17.60
C PHE A 45 3.29 7.77 -16.15
N TYR A 46 2.70 8.60 -15.28
CA TYR A 46 2.52 8.34 -13.87
C TYR A 46 1.05 7.98 -13.64
N SER A 47 0.79 6.97 -12.84
CA SER A 47 -0.57 6.63 -12.44
C SER A 47 -0.65 6.24 -10.98
N SER A 48 -1.67 6.76 -10.29
CA SER A 48 -2.01 6.38 -8.92
C SER A 48 -3.38 5.71 -8.93
N HIS A 49 -3.45 4.52 -8.37
CA HIS A 49 -4.64 3.67 -8.37
C HIS A 49 -5.11 3.45 -6.94
N ARG A 50 -6.36 3.83 -6.65
CA ARG A 50 -7.06 3.36 -5.47
C ARG A 50 -7.91 2.15 -5.85
N ILE A 51 -7.64 1.02 -5.23
CA ILE A 51 -8.20 -0.27 -5.60
C ILE A 51 -8.88 -0.88 -4.37
N LEU A 52 -10.14 -1.28 -4.51
CA LEU A 52 -10.81 -2.18 -3.58
C LEU A 52 -10.56 -3.62 -4.05
N SER A 53 -9.99 -4.44 -3.18
CA SER A 53 -9.83 -5.88 -3.39
C SER A 53 -10.83 -6.64 -2.53
N THR A 54 -11.62 -7.50 -3.16
CA THR A 54 -12.53 -8.44 -2.49
C THR A 54 -12.04 -9.85 -2.75
N MET A 55 -12.06 -10.71 -1.73
CA MET A 55 -11.47 -12.05 -1.83
C MET A 55 -11.88 -12.93 -0.64
N THR A 56 -11.83 -14.25 -0.81
CA THR A 56 -12.07 -15.22 0.26
C THR A 56 -10.78 -15.97 0.60
N HIS A 57 -10.44 -16.06 1.89
CA HIS A 57 -9.24 -16.77 2.35
C HIS A 57 -9.44 -18.29 2.28
N GLN A 58 -9.06 -18.90 1.14
CA GLN A 58 -9.31 -20.31 0.80
C GLN A 58 -8.04 -21.18 0.75
N GLY A 59 -6.86 -20.59 0.62
CA GLY A 59 -5.59 -21.31 0.58
C GLY A 59 -4.70 -20.98 1.79
N ASP A 60 -3.79 -21.90 2.10
CA ASP A 60 -2.76 -21.67 3.10
C ASP A 60 -1.64 -20.75 2.60
N GLY A 61 -0.86 -20.19 3.49
CA GLY A 61 0.28 -19.37 3.14
C GLY A 61 0.65 -18.32 4.19
N PHE A 62 0.98 -17.12 3.76
CA PHE A 62 1.44 -16.03 4.61
C PHE A 62 0.53 -15.76 5.82
N PHE A 63 -0.77 -15.86 5.66
CA PHE A 63 -1.74 -15.65 6.73
C PHE A 63 -2.01 -16.90 7.59
N GLY A 64 -1.50 -18.07 7.20
CA GLY A 64 -1.73 -19.35 7.85
C GLY A 64 -2.76 -20.21 7.08
N PRO A 65 -3.40 -21.19 7.75
CA PRO A 65 -4.38 -22.08 7.13
C PRO A 65 -5.64 -21.33 6.71
N PRO A 66 -6.37 -21.81 5.67
CA PRO A 66 -7.56 -21.17 5.16
C PRO A 66 -8.65 -21.03 6.23
N THR A 67 -9.30 -19.87 6.28
CA THR A 67 -10.37 -19.58 7.24
C THR A 67 -11.75 -19.58 6.62
N GLY A 68 -11.84 -19.54 5.27
CA GLY A 68 -13.09 -19.42 4.53
C GLY A 68 -13.76 -18.05 4.67
N LYS A 69 -13.11 -17.09 5.30
CA LYS A 69 -13.67 -15.76 5.53
C LYS A 69 -13.45 -14.85 4.33
N GLU A 70 -14.47 -14.05 4.05
CA GLU A 70 -14.42 -12.99 3.07
C GLU A 70 -13.63 -11.79 3.60
N VAL A 71 -12.88 -11.14 2.73
CA VAL A 71 -11.99 -10.03 3.04
C VAL A 71 -12.18 -8.91 2.01
N HIS A 72 -12.29 -7.69 2.53
CA HIS A 72 -12.27 -6.47 1.75
C HIS A 72 -11.07 -5.63 2.20
N THR A 73 -10.22 -5.23 1.25
CA THR A 73 -9.06 -4.41 1.58
C THR A 73 -8.75 -3.41 0.48
N ARG A 74 -8.26 -2.23 0.87
CA ARG A 74 -7.81 -1.22 -0.08
C ARG A 74 -6.32 -1.32 -0.34
N ILE A 75 -5.97 -0.99 -1.57
CA ILE A 75 -4.61 -0.95 -2.07
C ILE A 75 -4.44 0.40 -2.76
N ILE A 76 -3.33 1.07 -2.47
CA ILE A 76 -2.84 2.18 -3.28
C ILE A 76 -1.63 1.68 -4.04
N ALA A 77 -1.63 1.87 -5.36
CA ALA A 77 -0.53 1.51 -6.23
C ALA A 77 -0.17 2.71 -7.11
N ASP A 78 1.04 3.21 -6.97
CA ASP A 78 1.61 4.27 -7.80
C ASP A 78 2.58 3.66 -8.79
N CYS A 79 2.40 3.94 -10.06
CA CYS A 79 3.18 3.33 -11.14
C CYS A 79 3.86 4.39 -11.99
N ILE A 80 5.08 4.10 -12.43
CA ILE A 80 5.72 4.77 -13.57
C ILE A 80 5.67 3.82 -14.75
N CYS A 81 5.08 4.27 -15.84
CA CYS A 81 4.92 3.50 -17.07
C CYS A 81 5.70 4.16 -18.22
N ARG A 82 6.43 3.33 -18.98
CA ARG A 82 7.13 3.75 -20.21
C ARG A 82 6.96 2.66 -21.24
N GLU A 83 6.71 3.04 -22.50
CA GLU A 83 6.50 2.10 -23.60
C GLU A 83 5.49 0.99 -23.28
N ASN A 84 4.36 1.36 -22.65
CA ASN A 84 3.31 0.43 -22.19
C ASN A 84 3.78 -0.64 -21.18
N LYS A 85 4.84 -0.37 -20.42
CA LYS A 85 5.34 -1.25 -19.37
C LYS A 85 5.45 -0.48 -18.07
N VAL A 86 5.07 -1.12 -16.97
CA VAL A 86 5.37 -0.62 -15.63
C VAL A 86 6.86 -0.82 -15.38
N ILE A 87 7.59 0.29 -15.21
CA ILE A 87 9.03 0.28 -14.94
C ILE A 87 9.35 0.45 -13.46
N ASP A 88 8.44 1.07 -12.71
CA ASP A 88 8.51 1.16 -11.26
C ASP A 88 7.10 1.17 -10.65
N GLU A 89 6.95 0.61 -9.45
CA GLU A 89 5.67 0.54 -8.74
C GLU A 89 5.91 0.61 -7.24
N TRP A 90 5.14 1.48 -6.58
CA TRP A 90 5.00 1.54 -5.13
C TRP A 90 3.60 1.07 -4.74
N MET A 91 3.52 0.14 -3.83
CA MET A 91 2.23 -0.42 -3.43
C MET A 91 2.11 -0.45 -1.91
N VAL A 92 1.01 0.08 -1.41
CA VAL A 92 0.59 -0.03 -0.01
C VAL A 92 -0.72 -0.81 0.04
N ARG A 93 -0.73 -1.88 0.82
CA ARG A 93 -1.90 -2.72 1.07
C ARG A 93 -2.21 -2.73 2.55
N ASP A 94 -3.48 -2.60 2.92
CA ASP A 94 -3.89 -2.71 4.31
C ASP A 94 -3.85 -4.17 4.78
N GLN A 95 -2.67 -4.62 5.18
CA GLN A 95 -2.46 -5.97 5.73
C GLN A 95 -3.22 -6.17 7.05
N SER A 96 -3.34 -5.12 7.86
CA SER A 96 -4.02 -5.22 9.15
C SER A 96 -5.52 -5.45 9.01
N ALA A 97 -6.14 -4.88 7.98
CA ALA A 97 -7.53 -5.16 7.64
C ALA A 97 -7.73 -6.64 7.27
N ILE A 98 -6.84 -7.20 6.45
CA ILE A 98 -6.88 -8.63 6.10
C ILE A 98 -6.79 -9.49 7.36
N VAL A 99 -5.76 -9.27 8.19
CA VAL A 99 -5.50 -10.03 9.42
C VAL A 99 -6.71 -10.04 10.35
N LYS A 100 -7.32 -8.86 10.58
CA LYS A 100 -8.53 -8.75 11.43
C LYS A 100 -9.73 -9.50 10.84
N GLN A 101 -10.00 -9.34 9.55
CA GLN A 101 -11.16 -9.92 8.90
C GLN A 101 -11.09 -11.46 8.84
N ILE A 102 -9.90 -12.03 8.67
CA ILE A 102 -9.73 -13.48 8.75
C ILE A 102 -9.74 -14.02 10.20
N GLY A 103 -9.79 -13.11 11.19
CA GLY A 103 -9.97 -13.43 12.61
C GLY A 103 -8.68 -13.67 13.38
N LEU A 104 -7.57 -13.16 12.88
CA LEU A 104 -6.29 -13.16 13.59
C LEU A 104 -6.13 -11.86 14.40
N ASP A 105 -5.38 -11.93 15.49
CA ASP A 105 -4.96 -10.75 16.24
C ASP A 105 -3.76 -10.09 15.55
N PRO A 106 -3.81 -8.80 15.17
CA PRO A 106 -2.71 -8.13 14.46
C PRO A 106 -1.41 -8.07 15.25
N LYS A 107 -1.47 -8.01 16.58
CA LYS A 107 -0.29 -7.96 17.43
C LYS A 107 0.40 -9.33 17.45
N GLU A 108 -0.36 -10.39 17.68
CA GLU A 108 0.17 -11.76 17.66
C GLU A 108 0.72 -12.11 16.28
N PHE A 109 0.01 -11.73 15.23
CA PHE A 109 0.47 -11.90 13.84
C PHE A 109 1.79 -11.17 13.58
N SER A 110 1.92 -9.92 14.03
CA SER A 110 3.15 -9.12 13.87
C SER A 110 4.32 -9.71 14.67
N LEU A 111 4.09 -10.22 15.87
CA LEU A 111 5.12 -10.87 16.68
C LEU A 111 5.63 -12.15 16.00
N ARG A 112 4.73 -12.96 15.45
CA ARG A 112 5.11 -14.14 14.66
C ARG A 112 5.98 -13.77 13.45
N LEU A 113 5.57 -12.76 12.69
CA LEU A 113 6.36 -12.30 11.54
C LEU A 113 7.74 -11.79 11.95
N ALA A 114 7.84 -11.08 13.06
CA ALA A 114 9.12 -10.60 13.58
C ALA A 114 10.04 -11.75 14.00
N GLU A 115 9.49 -12.80 14.59
CA GLU A 115 10.22 -14.01 14.95
C GLU A 115 10.67 -14.81 13.71
N ASP A 116 9.79 -15.02 12.75
CA ASP A 116 10.10 -15.66 11.47
C ASP A 116 11.21 -14.91 10.73
N TRP A 117 11.12 -13.57 10.71
CA TRP A 117 12.15 -12.73 10.11
C TRP A 117 13.50 -12.87 10.84
N LYS A 118 13.49 -12.81 12.16
CA LYS A 118 14.69 -13.01 12.97
C LYS A 118 15.35 -14.37 12.71
N ASN A 119 14.54 -15.40 12.58
CA ASN A 119 15.00 -16.78 12.31
C ASN A 119 15.50 -16.96 10.87
N SER A 120 15.04 -16.15 9.93
CA SER A 120 15.48 -16.22 8.52
C SER A 120 16.91 -15.70 8.30
N GLY A 121 17.49 -15.01 9.29
CA GLY A 121 18.80 -14.35 9.17
C GLY A 121 18.82 -13.14 8.21
N GLN A 122 17.67 -12.71 7.71
CA GLN A 122 17.57 -11.54 6.86
C GLN A 122 17.79 -10.27 7.69
N PRO A 123 18.52 -9.26 7.18
CA PRO A 123 18.65 -7.99 7.87
C PRO A 123 17.28 -7.32 8.01
N LEU A 124 16.98 -6.77 9.17
CA LEU A 124 15.81 -5.92 9.34
C LEU A 124 15.96 -4.67 8.47
N LEU A 125 14.90 -4.34 7.71
CA LEU A 125 14.84 -3.08 7.01
C LEU A 125 14.71 -1.95 8.04
N THR A 126 15.62 -1.00 7.98
CA THR A 126 15.56 0.21 8.81
C THR A 126 14.70 1.28 8.11
N ALA A 127 14.30 2.31 8.87
CA ALA A 127 13.62 3.45 8.29
C ALA A 127 14.48 4.12 7.19
N ASP A 128 15.80 4.18 7.39
CA ASP A 128 16.73 4.73 6.40
C ASP A 128 16.81 3.89 5.12
N ASP A 129 16.70 2.57 5.23
CA ASP A 129 16.61 1.68 4.06
C ASP A 129 15.34 1.96 3.25
N LEU A 130 14.25 2.28 3.90
CA LEU A 130 12.97 2.56 3.24
C LEU A 130 12.96 3.97 2.63
N VAL A 131 13.43 4.98 3.35
CA VAL A 131 13.49 6.37 2.88
C VAL A 131 14.44 6.52 1.70
N ASN A 132 15.63 5.94 1.76
CA ASN A 132 16.62 6.02 0.67
C ASN A 132 16.19 5.24 -0.60
N ARG A 133 15.17 4.40 -0.50
CA ARG A 133 14.63 3.63 -1.63
C ARG A 133 13.40 4.27 -2.26
N TRP A 134 12.85 5.29 -1.61
CA TRP A 134 11.76 6.07 -2.17
C TRP A 134 12.33 7.05 -3.22
N THR A 135 12.31 6.63 -4.46
CA THR A 135 12.52 7.52 -5.59
C THR A 135 11.14 7.75 -6.23
N GLY A 136 10.33 8.59 -5.59
CA GLY A 136 9.07 9.03 -6.17
C GLY A 136 9.29 9.78 -7.49
N PRO A 137 8.23 10.10 -8.22
CA PRO A 137 8.33 10.95 -9.39
C PRO A 137 9.04 12.25 -8.99
N PRO A 138 9.90 12.79 -9.86
CA PRO A 138 10.56 14.06 -9.59
C PRO A 138 9.50 15.10 -9.27
N ASP A 139 9.76 15.90 -8.25
CA ASP A 139 8.89 17.04 -7.95
C ASP A 139 8.86 17.93 -9.20
N SER A 140 7.69 18.05 -9.82
CA SER A 140 7.51 18.87 -11.01
C SER A 140 7.65 20.38 -10.70
N GLY A 141 7.82 20.75 -9.44
CA GLY A 141 8.01 22.12 -8.98
C GLY A 141 6.80 23.04 -9.18
N GLN A 142 5.68 22.52 -9.62
CA GLN A 142 4.44 23.27 -9.87
C GLN A 142 3.28 22.76 -9.01
N ALA A 143 3.52 22.60 -7.73
CA ALA A 143 2.40 22.38 -6.82
C ALA A 143 1.47 23.59 -6.85
N SER A 144 0.19 23.37 -7.12
CA SER A 144 -0.81 24.44 -6.93
C SER A 144 -0.88 24.80 -5.45
N GLY A 145 -1.23 26.04 -5.11
CA GLY A 145 -1.32 26.49 -3.71
C GLY A 145 -2.20 25.59 -2.82
N ILE A 146 -3.13 24.81 -3.39
CA ILE A 146 -3.92 23.81 -2.65
C ILE A 146 -3.08 22.60 -2.26
N VAL A 147 -2.20 22.13 -3.14
CA VAL A 147 -1.31 20.99 -2.88
C VAL A 147 -0.29 21.37 -1.82
N GLU A 148 0.32 22.56 -1.92
CA GLU A 148 1.24 23.07 -0.90
C GLU A 148 0.56 23.16 0.47
N LYS A 149 -0.66 23.66 0.51
CA LYS A 149 -1.44 23.74 1.75
C LYS A 149 -1.75 22.36 2.33
N LEU A 150 -2.10 21.38 1.51
CA LEU A 150 -2.34 19.99 1.95
C LEU A 150 -1.07 19.39 2.50
N ILE A 151 0.06 19.48 1.79
CA ILE A 151 1.36 18.97 2.25
C ILE A 151 1.71 19.59 3.60
N ALA A 152 1.64 20.92 3.72
CA ALA A 152 1.95 21.60 4.98
C ALA A 152 1.04 21.16 6.12
N THR A 153 -0.28 21.00 5.86
CA THR A 153 -1.25 20.53 6.84
C THR A 153 -0.90 19.12 7.33
N TYR A 154 -0.70 18.18 6.40
CA TYR A 154 -0.37 16.80 6.78
C TYR A 154 0.98 16.68 7.46
N THR A 155 2.00 17.42 7.01
CA THR A 155 3.29 17.47 7.70
C THR A 155 3.12 17.93 9.15
N SER A 156 2.42 19.05 9.39
CA SER A 156 2.17 19.54 10.76
C SER A 156 1.36 18.56 11.60
N VAL A 157 0.36 17.91 11.01
CA VAL A 157 -0.44 16.88 11.72
C VAL A 157 0.42 15.69 12.15
N TRP A 158 1.24 15.15 11.26
CA TRP A 158 2.00 13.94 11.54
C TRP A 158 3.28 14.21 12.34
N GLU A 159 4.00 15.30 12.07
CA GLU A 159 5.26 15.59 12.75
C GLU A 159 5.07 16.37 14.06
N ASN A 160 4.08 17.28 14.11
CA ASN A 160 3.87 18.17 15.25
C ASN A 160 2.62 17.82 16.07
N SER A 161 1.83 16.82 15.65
CA SER A 161 0.56 16.42 16.27
C SER A 161 -0.49 17.55 16.32
N GLU A 162 -0.47 18.44 15.35
CA GLU A 162 -1.40 19.59 15.25
C GLU A 162 -2.75 19.17 14.66
N LEU A 163 -3.48 18.26 15.33
CA LEU A 163 -4.72 17.66 14.83
C LEU A 163 -5.82 18.65 14.48
N ARG A 164 -5.83 19.82 15.13
CA ARG A 164 -6.82 20.86 14.86
C ARG A 164 -6.76 21.43 13.43
N LEU A 165 -5.64 21.27 12.75
CA LEU A 165 -5.52 21.70 11.35
C LEU A 165 -6.41 20.86 10.41
N LEU A 166 -6.77 19.64 10.80
CA LEU A 166 -7.69 18.80 10.05
C LEU A 166 -9.10 19.43 9.99
N GLU A 167 -9.55 20.08 11.05
CA GLU A 167 -10.84 20.77 11.09
C GLU A 167 -10.93 21.92 10.07
N GLN A 168 -9.78 22.48 9.67
CA GLN A 168 -9.70 23.59 8.71
C GLN A 168 -9.61 23.12 7.25
N SER A 169 -9.17 21.88 7.04
CA SER A 169 -8.89 21.32 5.71
C SER A 169 -9.88 20.23 5.28
N HIS A 170 -10.66 19.67 6.23
CA HIS A 170 -11.61 18.60 5.96
C HIS A 170 -13.03 19.02 6.33
N ASP A 171 -13.98 18.64 5.49
CA ASP A 171 -15.40 18.78 5.79
C ASP A 171 -15.81 17.79 6.89
N ARG A 172 -16.87 18.12 7.65
CA ARG A 172 -17.42 17.25 8.68
C ARG A 172 -17.96 15.92 8.14
N ALA A 173 -18.36 15.90 6.89
CA ALA A 173 -18.83 14.71 6.17
C ALA A 173 -17.71 13.99 5.42
N CYS A 174 -16.45 14.39 5.62
CA CYS A 174 -15.31 13.75 4.99
C CYS A 174 -15.17 12.30 5.50
N GLU A 175 -15.17 11.35 4.57
CA GLU A 175 -14.86 9.96 4.88
C GLU A 175 -13.36 9.73 4.78
N VAL A 176 -12.78 9.17 5.83
CA VAL A 176 -11.36 8.83 5.89
C VAL A 176 -11.19 7.32 5.92
N HIS A 177 -10.56 6.77 4.90
CA HIS A 177 -10.22 5.35 4.83
C HIS A 177 -8.80 5.14 5.37
N ALA A 178 -8.70 4.81 6.67
CA ALA A 178 -7.43 4.59 7.35
C ALA A 178 -7.08 3.09 7.45
N PRO A 179 -5.79 2.73 7.50
CA PRO A 179 -5.34 1.35 7.72
C PRO A 179 -5.97 0.73 8.97
N GLY A 180 -6.42 -0.53 8.85
CA GLY A 180 -7.06 -1.28 9.94
C GLY A 180 -8.47 -0.82 10.30
N ALA A 181 -9.03 0.18 9.61
CA ALA A 181 -10.44 0.52 9.74
C ALA A 181 -11.30 -0.54 9.03
N ASN A 182 -12.53 -0.72 9.52
CA ASN A 182 -13.51 -1.54 8.80
C ASN A 182 -13.88 -0.79 7.52
N THR A 183 -13.60 -1.42 6.39
CA THR A 183 -14.00 -0.93 5.06
C THR A 183 -15.32 -1.56 4.67
#